data_ee4db26b8e14db64890eef8642ee69ab
#
_entry.id   ee4db26b8e14db64890eef8642ee69ab
#
_cell.length_a   1.000
_cell.length_b   1.000
_cell.length_c   1.000
_cell.angle_alpha   90.00
_cell.angle_beta   90.00
_cell.angle_gamma   90.00
#
_symmetry.space_group_name_H-M   'P 1'
#
loop_
_entity.id
_entity.type
_entity.pdbx_description
1 polymer ?
#
loop_
_entity_poly.entity_id
_entity_poly.type
_entity_poly.pdbx_seq_one_letter_code
_entity_poly.pdbx_strand_id
1 'polypeptide(L)'
;MTSRERVLAAINHQTPDKVPLDLGSTLISGIHVSSLHKLKVSLGLIKDNEPVKVYDPFQMLGEVDDDLRDVLGIDTVPLPSMKNFFGFKNENWKPWTFFDG
;
A
#
# COMPACT_ATOMS: atom_id res chain seq x y z
N MET A 1 3.59 -19.86 9.77
CA MET A 1 4.73 -19.04 9.30
C MET A 1 4.47 -17.56 9.51
N THR A 2 5.51 -16.82 9.89
CA THR A 2 5.47 -15.36 9.85
C THR A 2 5.58 -14.88 8.41
N SER A 3 5.25 -13.60 8.16
CA SER A 3 5.42 -13.01 6.83
C SER A 3 6.88 -13.10 6.36
N ARG A 4 7.83 -12.83 7.26
CA ARG A 4 9.26 -12.96 6.95
C ARG A 4 9.65 -14.38 6.53
N GLU A 5 9.21 -15.37 7.30
CA GLU A 5 9.50 -16.78 6.98
C GLU A 5 8.90 -17.20 5.65
N ARG A 6 7.68 -16.73 5.37
CA ARG A 6 6.96 -17.03 4.12
C ARG A 6 7.68 -16.46 2.91
N VAL A 7 8.09 -15.18 2.98
CA VAL A 7 8.80 -14.52 1.89
C VAL A 7 10.17 -15.17 1.67
N LEU A 8 10.92 -15.46 2.76
CA LEU A 8 12.21 -16.10 2.67
C LEU A 8 12.13 -17.50 2.07
N ALA A 9 11.10 -18.27 2.43
CA ALA A 9 10.88 -19.61 1.84
C ALA A 9 10.67 -19.49 0.33
N ALA A 10 9.82 -18.56 -0.11
CA ALA A 10 9.56 -18.35 -1.54
C ALA A 10 10.83 -17.94 -2.29
N ILE A 11 11.62 -17.01 -1.74
CA ILE A 11 12.87 -16.56 -2.36
C ILE A 11 13.89 -17.71 -2.48
N ASN A 12 13.92 -18.60 -1.50
CA ASN A 12 14.84 -19.74 -1.47
C ASN A 12 14.29 -20.99 -2.18
N HIS A 13 13.26 -20.83 -3.00
CA HIS A 13 12.64 -21.91 -3.78
C HIS A 13 12.07 -23.04 -2.91
N GLN A 14 11.67 -22.71 -1.68
CA GLN A 14 10.98 -23.61 -0.77
C GLN A 14 9.49 -23.29 -0.78
N THR A 15 8.67 -24.30 -0.52
CA THR A 15 7.20 -24.09 -0.51
C THR A 15 6.76 -23.48 0.82
N PRO A 16 6.24 -22.23 0.83
CA PRO A 16 5.64 -21.65 2.04
C PRO A 16 4.26 -22.23 2.33
N ASP A 17 3.70 -21.88 3.49
CA ASP A 17 2.34 -22.29 3.87
C ASP A 17 1.25 -21.74 2.93
N LYS A 18 1.51 -20.60 2.31
CA LYS A 18 0.66 -19.97 1.28
C LYS A 18 1.52 -19.05 0.43
N VAL A 19 1.01 -18.64 -0.72
CA VAL A 19 1.71 -17.69 -1.58
C VAL A 19 1.88 -16.36 -0.84
N PRO A 20 3.11 -15.80 -0.77
CA PRO A 20 3.30 -14.45 -0.20
C PRO A 20 2.52 -13.41 -1.00
N LEU A 21 1.90 -12.46 -0.28
CA LEU A 21 1.13 -11.38 -0.89
C LEU A 21 1.87 -10.07 -0.75
N ASP A 22 2.07 -9.38 -1.86
CA ASP A 22 2.66 -8.05 -1.90
C ASP A 22 1.65 -7.07 -2.52
N LEU A 23 1.32 -6.02 -1.75
CA LEU A 23 0.55 -4.89 -2.24
C LEU A 23 1.10 -3.63 -1.58
N GLY A 24 1.58 -2.71 -2.39
CA GLY A 24 2.01 -1.40 -1.93
C GLY A 24 3.42 -1.32 -1.37
N SER A 25 4.24 -2.38 -1.46
CA SER A 25 5.62 -2.30 -0.99
C SER A 25 6.56 -1.59 -1.95
N THR A 26 6.20 -1.52 -3.22
CA THR A 26 7.00 -0.86 -4.27
C THR A 26 6.08 -0.08 -5.22
N LEU A 27 6.68 0.72 -6.11
CA LEU A 27 5.94 1.45 -7.14
C LEU A 27 5.30 0.52 -8.18
N ILE A 28 5.78 -0.72 -8.28
CA ILE A 28 5.27 -1.71 -9.23
C ILE A 28 4.05 -2.45 -8.66
N SER A 29 4.02 -2.69 -7.37
CA SER A 29 2.94 -3.42 -6.68
C SER A 29 1.92 -2.50 -6.02
N GLY A 30 1.84 -1.25 -6.45
CA GLY A 30 0.98 -0.23 -5.85
C GLY A 30 -0.47 -0.27 -6.32
N ILE A 31 -1.29 0.53 -5.66
CA ILE A 31 -2.70 0.71 -5.97
C ILE A 31 -3.02 2.20 -6.06
N HIS A 32 -3.77 2.62 -7.07
CA HIS A 32 -4.17 4.01 -7.24
C HIS A 32 -5.01 4.48 -6.05
N VAL A 33 -4.84 5.74 -5.65
CA VAL A 33 -5.50 6.29 -4.45
C VAL A 33 -7.02 6.18 -4.49
N SER A 34 -7.66 6.36 -5.63
CA SER A 34 -9.12 6.25 -5.72
C SER A 34 -9.59 4.80 -5.53
N SER A 35 -8.87 3.84 -6.07
CA SER A 35 -9.17 2.41 -5.86
C SER A 35 -8.90 1.99 -4.42
N LEU A 36 -7.82 2.49 -3.82
CA LEU A 36 -7.50 2.23 -2.43
C LEU A 36 -8.58 2.79 -1.50
N HIS A 37 -9.05 4.01 -1.76
CA HIS A 37 -10.12 4.62 -0.99
C HIS A 37 -11.39 3.76 -1.03
N LYS A 38 -11.82 3.35 -2.22
CA LYS A 38 -12.99 2.50 -2.40
C LYS A 38 -12.83 1.15 -1.69
N LEU A 39 -11.66 0.55 -1.77
CA LEU A 39 -11.36 -0.70 -1.10
C LEU A 39 -11.45 -0.57 0.42
N LYS A 40 -10.84 0.46 0.99
CA LYS A 40 -10.85 0.68 2.44
C LYS A 40 -12.25 0.99 2.96
N VAL A 41 -13.04 1.75 2.21
CA VAL A 41 -14.46 2.01 2.56
C VAL A 41 -15.25 0.70 2.53
N SER A 42 -15.07 -0.09 1.49
CA SER A 42 -15.75 -1.39 1.33
C SER A 42 -15.42 -2.37 2.43
N LEU A 43 -14.18 -2.36 2.94
CA LEU A 43 -13.74 -3.21 4.05
C LEU A 43 -14.11 -2.65 5.42
N GLY A 44 -14.71 -1.46 5.49
CA GLY A 44 -15.09 -0.82 6.75
C GLY A 44 -13.93 -0.23 7.53
N LEU A 45 -12.77 -0.04 6.92
CA LEU A 45 -11.58 0.50 7.59
C LEU A 45 -11.62 2.02 7.70
N ILE A 46 -12.26 2.70 6.77
CA ILE A 46 -12.46 4.16 6.78
C ILE A 46 -13.88 4.48 6.35
N LYS A 47 -14.32 5.70 6.65
CA LYS A 47 -15.58 6.25 6.17
C LYS A 47 -15.37 6.87 4.79
N ASP A 48 -16.46 7.03 4.03
CA ASP A 48 -16.40 7.56 2.67
C ASP A 48 -15.77 8.96 2.59
N ASN A 49 -15.91 9.76 3.65
CA ASN A 49 -15.35 11.12 3.71
C ASN A 49 -13.92 11.17 4.27
N GLU A 50 -13.31 10.03 4.63
CA GLU A 50 -11.95 9.99 5.14
C GLU A 50 -10.96 9.84 3.98
N PRO A 51 -9.83 10.60 3.99
CA PRO A 51 -8.84 10.51 2.92
C PRO A 51 -7.92 9.31 3.07
N VAL A 52 -7.26 8.95 1.97
CA VAL A 52 -6.11 8.04 1.99
C VAL A 52 -4.85 8.83 1.65
N LYS A 53 -3.72 8.38 2.17
CA LYS A 53 -2.44 9.04 1.96
C LYS A 53 -1.83 8.61 0.64
N VAL A 54 -1.21 9.55 -0.07
CA VAL A 54 -0.47 9.27 -1.30
C VAL A 54 0.92 8.75 -0.95
N TYR A 55 1.29 7.60 -1.52
CA TYR A 55 2.63 7.04 -1.39
C TYR A 55 3.55 7.54 -2.51
N ASP A 56 3.06 7.55 -3.75
CA ASP A 56 3.80 8.04 -4.91
C ASP A 56 2.91 8.97 -5.75
N PRO A 57 3.24 10.27 -5.85
CA PRO A 57 2.42 11.22 -6.60
C PRO A 57 2.53 11.08 -8.12
N PHE A 58 3.60 10.48 -8.63
CA PHE A 58 3.75 10.30 -10.08
C PHE A 58 2.69 9.36 -10.66
N GLN A 59 2.45 8.23 -9.99
CA GLN A 59 1.43 7.26 -10.37
C GLN A 59 0.15 7.41 -9.57
N MET A 60 0.11 8.33 -8.63
CA MET A 60 -0.98 8.52 -7.67
C MET A 60 -1.30 7.24 -6.89
N LEU A 61 -0.26 6.57 -6.44
CA LEU A 61 -0.40 5.37 -5.62
C LEU A 61 -0.69 5.73 -4.18
N GLY A 62 -1.62 4.99 -3.57
CA GLY A 62 -1.98 5.17 -2.16
C GLY A 62 -1.06 4.41 -1.22
N GLU A 63 -0.95 4.89 0.01
CA GLU A 63 -0.22 4.20 1.06
C GLU A 63 -1.05 3.05 1.62
N VAL A 64 -0.50 1.84 1.56
CA VAL A 64 -1.08 0.65 2.18
C VAL A 64 -0.64 0.65 3.63
N ASP A 65 -1.57 0.94 4.54
CA ASP A 65 -1.29 1.04 5.97
C ASP A 65 -1.43 -0.31 6.68
N ASP A 66 -1.14 -0.31 7.99
CA ASP A 66 -1.14 -1.53 8.79
C ASP A 66 -2.53 -2.17 8.85
N ASP A 67 -3.60 -1.37 8.93
CA ASP A 67 -4.96 -1.89 8.99
C ASP A 67 -5.30 -2.69 7.74
N LEU A 68 -4.94 -2.18 6.56
CA LEU A 68 -5.18 -2.88 5.31
C LEU A 68 -4.29 -4.12 5.18
N ARG A 69 -3.03 -4.01 5.60
CA ARG A 69 -2.11 -5.16 5.61
C ARG A 69 -2.67 -6.31 6.45
N ASP A 70 -3.19 -6.00 7.63
CA ASP A 70 -3.73 -7.01 8.53
C ASP A 70 -4.98 -7.68 7.95
N VAL A 71 -5.90 -6.89 7.39
CA VAL A 71 -7.16 -7.42 6.82
C VAL A 71 -6.91 -8.31 5.61
N LEU A 72 -5.99 -7.91 4.71
CA LEU A 72 -5.71 -8.65 3.49
C LEU A 72 -4.62 -9.70 3.65
N GLY A 73 -3.91 -9.72 4.76
CA GLY A 73 -2.80 -10.66 4.98
C GLY A 73 -1.59 -10.35 4.10
N ILE A 74 -1.27 -9.08 3.90
CA ILE A 74 -0.14 -8.66 3.10
C ILE A 74 1.16 -8.91 3.84
N ASP A 75 2.14 -9.53 3.18
CA ASP A 75 3.38 -10.02 3.79
C ASP A 75 4.55 -9.05 3.69
N THR A 76 4.37 -7.89 3.06
CA THR A 76 5.44 -6.94 2.80
C THR A 76 5.12 -5.56 3.36
N VAL A 77 6.17 -4.77 3.62
CA VAL A 77 6.05 -3.35 3.98
C VAL A 77 6.95 -2.52 3.06
N PRO A 78 6.55 -1.28 2.74
CA PRO A 78 7.37 -0.42 1.89
C PRO A 78 8.55 0.17 2.67
N LEU A 79 9.61 0.51 1.93
CA LEU A 79 10.68 1.38 2.40
C LEU A 79 10.51 2.72 1.69
N PRO A 80 9.83 3.69 2.32
CA PRO A 80 9.53 4.95 1.66
C PRO A 80 10.80 5.75 1.41
N SER A 81 10.86 6.40 0.27
CA SER A 81 11.92 7.34 -0.05
C SER A 81 11.70 8.65 0.70
N MET A 82 12.79 9.33 1.07
CA MET A 82 12.71 10.67 1.65
C MET A 82 12.23 11.72 0.63
N LYS A 83 12.40 11.43 -0.67
CA LYS A 83 11.97 12.27 -1.79
C LYS A 83 11.07 11.49 -2.71
N ASN A 84 10.11 12.19 -3.35
CA ASN A 84 9.27 11.56 -4.37
C ASN A 84 9.98 11.54 -5.72
N PHE A 85 9.31 11.00 -6.74
CA PHE A 85 9.84 10.92 -8.10
C PHE A 85 10.24 12.30 -8.68
N PHE A 86 9.54 13.36 -8.28
CA PHE A 86 9.82 14.72 -8.73
C PHE A 86 10.93 15.43 -7.95
N GLY A 87 11.55 14.76 -6.96
CA GLY A 87 12.63 15.31 -6.16
C GLY A 87 12.20 16.15 -4.95
N PHE A 88 10.91 16.24 -4.67
CA PHE A 88 10.38 16.90 -3.49
C PHE A 88 10.41 15.96 -2.28
N LYS A 89 10.53 16.54 -1.08
CA LYS A 89 10.45 15.76 0.17
C LYS A 89 9.06 15.15 0.33
N ASN A 90 9.00 13.92 0.83
CA ASN A 90 7.74 13.23 1.14
C ASN A 90 7.21 13.68 2.51
N GLU A 91 6.80 14.94 2.60
CA GLU A 91 6.28 15.53 3.83
C GLU A 91 5.21 16.60 3.52
N ASN A 92 4.43 16.99 4.51
CA ASN A 92 3.44 18.06 4.41
C ASN A 92 2.37 17.79 3.33
N TRP A 93 2.00 16.52 3.15
CA TRP A 93 0.95 16.15 2.22
C TRP A 93 -0.41 16.69 2.66
N LYS A 94 -1.15 17.25 1.70
CA LYS A 94 -2.50 17.80 1.94
C LYS A 94 -3.55 16.93 1.26
N PRO A 95 -4.79 16.87 1.81
CA PRO A 95 -5.87 16.15 1.15
C PRO A 95 -6.19 16.72 -0.23
N TRP A 96 -6.57 15.85 -1.15
CA TRP A 96 -7.01 16.20 -2.50
C TRP A 96 -8.23 15.37 -2.87
N THR A 97 -9.20 15.99 -3.52
CA THR A 97 -10.41 15.32 -3.97
C THR A 97 -10.43 15.25 -5.49
N PHE A 98 -10.64 14.05 -6.03
CA PHE A 98 -10.83 13.87 -7.48
C PHE A 98 -12.26 14.20 -7.87
N PHE A 99 -12.48 14.59 -9.14
CA PHE A 99 -13.79 14.94 -9.64
C PHE A 99 -14.79 13.78 -9.63
N ASP A 100 -14.30 12.58 -9.73
CA ASP A 100 -15.13 11.36 -9.73
C ASP A 100 -15.24 10.70 -8.35
N GLY A 101 -14.78 11.38 -7.35
CA GLY A 101 -14.85 10.89 -5.95
C GLY A 101 -13.56 10.32 -5.37
#